data_6db2eb15d5dfd7908ea82bdce552d294
#
_entry.id   6db2eb15d5dfd7908ea82bdce552d294
#
_cell.length_a   1.000
_cell.length_b   1.000
_cell.length_c   1.000
_cell.angle_alpha   90.00
_cell.angle_beta   90.00
_cell.angle_gamma   90.00
#
_symmetry.space_group_name_H-M   'P 1'
#
loop_
_entity.id
_entity.type
_entity.pdbx_description
1 polymer ?
#
loop_
_entity_poly.entity_id
_entity_poly.type
_entity_poly.pdbx_seq_one_letter_code
_entity_poly.pdbx_strand_id
1 'polypeptide(L)'
;MIKFKNLGLLEILVFLSVLYVVVMLIWTTLTREGVLEKVNSIKLNHKNVVELLNNEINKCSQSPEIKTSWGENCDSTWSSTLIVEHVLKNIELKNPYSIKTPLIQTASDPRIQAEGKAGQSTDKGVIFVSSTDFASEAGSEWIVGTCVKSPCVAAGNNELVSIYR
;
A
#
# COMPACT_ATOMS: atom_id res chain seq x y z
N MET A 1 13.68 -17.31 -45.82
CA MET A 1 15.03 -16.66 -45.81
C MET A 1 14.91 -15.35 -46.57
N ILE A 2 14.85 -14.23 -45.88
CA ILE A 2 14.83 -12.89 -46.51
C ILE A 2 16.27 -12.60 -46.96
N LYS A 3 16.50 -12.48 -48.26
CA LYS A 3 17.82 -12.13 -48.81
C LYS A 3 18.04 -10.62 -48.60
N PHE A 4 18.80 -10.25 -47.63
CA PHE A 4 19.32 -8.89 -47.46
C PHE A 4 20.43 -8.64 -48.50
N LYS A 5 20.08 -8.44 -49.76
CA LYS A 5 21.03 -8.06 -50.82
C LYS A 5 20.86 -6.57 -51.08
N ASN A 6 21.90 -5.78 -50.73
CA ASN A 6 22.10 -4.37 -51.04
C ASN A 6 21.08 -3.39 -50.44
N LEU A 7 20.86 -3.45 -49.08
CA LEU A 7 20.22 -2.35 -48.40
C LEU A 7 21.13 -1.12 -48.45
N GLY A 8 20.64 -0.03 -49.03
CA GLY A 8 21.35 1.26 -48.98
C GLY A 8 21.45 1.76 -47.55
N LEU A 9 22.45 2.59 -47.26
CA LEU A 9 22.67 3.15 -45.89
C LEU A 9 21.42 3.84 -45.34
N LEU A 10 20.60 4.45 -46.16
CA LEU A 10 19.36 5.12 -45.80
C LEU A 10 18.30 4.12 -45.35
N GLU A 11 18.17 2.97 -46.00
CA GLU A 11 17.21 1.92 -45.61
C GLU A 11 17.58 1.29 -44.29
N ILE A 12 18.88 1.11 -43.99
CA ILE A 12 19.37 0.62 -42.71
C ILE A 12 19.03 1.62 -41.58
N LEU A 13 19.24 2.93 -41.82
CA LEU A 13 18.92 3.98 -40.87
C LEU A 13 17.42 4.03 -40.57
N VAL A 14 16.56 3.92 -41.56
CA VAL A 14 15.11 3.88 -41.39
C VAL A 14 14.71 2.64 -40.59
N PHE A 15 15.25 1.46 -40.90
CA PHE A 15 14.96 0.23 -40.18
C PHE A 15 15.38 0.32 -38.71
N LEU A 16 16.57 0.85 -38.42
CA LEU A 16 17.06 1.03 -37.06
C LEU A 16 16.20 2.04 -36.27
N SER A 17 15.73 3.12 -36.90
CA SER A 17 14.86 4.10 -36.24
C SER A 17 13.50 3.51 -35.87
N VAL A 18 12.89 2.73 -36.77
CA VAL A 18 11.63 2.04 -36.50
C VAL A 18 11.81 1.01 -35.39
N LEU A 19 12.89 0.21 -35.43
CA LEU A 19 13.21 -0.76 -34.39
C LEU A 19 13.37 -0.08 -33.01
N TYR A 20 14.10 1.05 -32.97
CA TYR A 20 14.27 1.82 -31.72
C TYR A 20 12.93 2.28 -31.15
N VAL A 21 12.02 2.84 -31.97
CA VAL A 21 10.71 3.27 -31.53
C VAL A 21 9.89 2.09 -30.98
N VAL A 22 9.90 0.95 -31.66
CA VAL A 22 9.18 -0.25 -31.20
C VAL A 22 9.72 -0.75 -29.86
N VAL A 23 11.04 -0.82 -29.70
CA VAL A 23 11.67 -1.22 -28.41
C VAL A 23 11.30 -0.25 -27.29
N MET A 24 11.32 1.06 -27.56
CA MET A 24 10.94 2.08 -26.57
C MET A 24 9.46 1.96 -26.16
N LEU A 25 8.57 1.68 -27.10
CA LEU A 25 7.14 1.48 -26.80
C LEU A 25 6.92 0.22 -25.94
N ILE A 26 7.57 -0.88 -26.26
CA ILE A 26 7.50 -2.13 -25.47
C ILE A 26 8.05 -1.88 -24.05
N TRP A 27 9.19 -1.21 -23.94
CA TRP A 27 9.80 -0.90 -22.64
C TRP A 27 8.91 -0.03 -21.77
N THR A 28 8.30 1.01 -22.33
CA THR A 28 7.40 1.91 -21.58
C THR A 28 6.11 1.21 -21.13
N THR A 29 5.54 0.32 -21.93
CA THR A 29 4.35 -0.45 -21.53
C THR A 29 4.67 -1.43 -20.41
N LEU A 30 5.74 -2.22 -20.53
CA LEU A 30 6.14 -3.20 -19.51
C LEU A 30 6.45 -2.53 -18.16
N THR A 31 7.16 -1.40 -18.16
CA THR A 31 7.45 -0.67 -16.93
C THR A 31 6.20 -0.06 -16.29
N ARG A 32 5.26 0.41 -17.09
CA ARG A 32 4.00 0.98 -16.61
C ARG A 32 3.09 -0.09 -15.97
N GLU A 33 2.98 -1.25 -16.59
CA GLU A 33 2.18 -2.36 -16.06
C GLU A 33 2.72 -2.84 -14.71
N GLY A 34 4.03 -3.02 -14.57
CA GLY A 34 4.63 -3.40 -13.29
C GLY A 34 4.43 -2.39 -12.16
N VAL A 35 4.35 -1.08 -12.47
CA VAL A 35 4.03 -0.05 -11.47
C VAL A 35 2.56 -0.11 -11.08
N LEU A 36 1.65 -0.28 -12.04
CA LEU A 36 0.21 -0.37 -11.77
C LEU A 36 -0.14 -1.60 -10.91
N GLU A 37 0.47 -2.73 -11.20
CA GLU A 37 0.30 -3.96 -10.42
C GLU A 37 0.71 -3.75 -8.95
N LYS A 38 1.87 -3.11 -8.71
CA LYS A 38 2.33 -2.79 -7.36
C LYS A 38 1.37 -1.85 -6.64
N VAL A 39 0.91 -0.80 -7.30
CA VAL A 39 -0.06 0.15 -6.74
C VAL A 39 -1.36 -0.56 -6.36
N ASN A 40 -1.90 -1.39 -7.25
CA ASN A 40 -3.14 -2.14 -7.01
C ASN A 40 -2.99 -3.14 -5.86
N SER A 41 -1.85 -3.83 -5.79
CA SER A 41 -1.54 -4.74 -4.69
C SER A 41 -1.53 -4.03 -3.34
N ILE A 42 -0.93 -2.84 -3.25
CA ILE A 42 -0.89 -2.07 -2.00
C ILE A 42 -2.27 -1.55 -1.63
N LYS A 43 -3.05 -1.05 -2.59
CA LYS A 43 -4.42 -0.61 -2.33
C LYS A 43 -5.29 -1.76 -1.81
N LEU A 44 -5.14 -2.94 -2.37
CA LEU A 44 -5.82 -4.14 -1.89
C LEU A 44 -5.38 -4.50 -0.47
N ASN A 45 -4.08 -4.47 -0.19
CA ASN A 45 -3.55 -4.75 1.15
C ASN A 45 -4.06 -3.74 2.18
N HIS A 46 -4.06 -2.44 1.84
CA HIS A 46 -4.63 -1.39 2.69
C HIS A 46 -6.11 -1.64 2.97
N LYS A 47 -6.89 -1.95 1.93
CA LYS A 47 -8.31 -2.27 2.05
C LYS A 47 -8.54 -3.47 2.98
N ASN A 48 -7.76 -4.53 2.86
CA ASN A 48 -7.85 -5.72 3.72
C ASN A 48 -7.62 -5.39 5.20
N VAL A 49 -6.66 -4.52 5.51
CA VAL A 49 -6.40 -4.06 6.89
C VAL A 49 -7.56 -3.21 7.40
N VAL A 50 -8.08 -2.29 6.59
CA VAL A 50 -9.26 -1.48 6.95
C VAL A 50 -10.49 -2.35 7.19
N GLU A 51 -10.74 -3.34 6.34
CA GLU A 51 -11.86 -4.28 6.49
C GLU A 51 -11.72 -5.15 7.75
N LEU A 52 -10.50 -5.61 8.06
CA LEU A 52 -10.24 -6.33 9.31
C LEU A 52 -10.63 -5.49 10.53
N LEU A 53 -10.17 -4.25 10.60
CA LEU A 53 -10.49 -3.34 11.71
C LEU A 53 -12.00 -3.07 11.80
N ASN A 54 -12.65 -2.75 10.68
CA ASN A 54 -14.09 -2.52 10.64
C ASN A 54 -14.89 -3.75 11.10
N ASN A 55 -14.49 -4.94 10.68
CA ASN A 55 -15.16 -6.18 11.06
C ASN A 55 -15.05 -6.44 12.57
N GLU A 56 -13.87 -6.20 13.16
CA GLU A 56 -13.70 -6.37 14.61
C GLU A 56 -14.45 -5.29 15.41
N ILE A 57 -14.48 -4.04 14.94
CA ILE A 57 -15.29 -2.99 15.57
C ILE A 57 -16.77 -3.35 15.54
N ASN A 58 -17.29 -3.80 14.39
CA ASN A 58 -18.67 -4.24 14.26
C ASN A 58 -19.00 -5.45 15.14
N LYS A 59 -18.08 -6.41 15.21
CA LYS A 59 -18.21 -7.59 16.08
C LYS A 59 -18.27 -7.18 17.55
N CYS A 60 -17.39 -6.29 17.97
CA CYS A 60 -17.36 -5.77 19.33
C CYS A 60 -18.58 -4.92 19.69
N SER A 61 -19.12 -4.16 18.74
CA SER A 61 -20.37 -3.39 18.98
C SER A 61 -21.60 -4.27 19.17
N GLN A 62 -21.62 -5.47 18.55
CA GLN A 62 -22.71 -6.43 18.69
C GLN A 62 -22.58 -7.31 19.95
N SER A 63 -21.35 -7.58 20.39
CA SER A 63 -21.05 -8.50 21.49
C SER A 63 -19.81 -8.01 22.25
N PRO A 64 -19.96 -7.06 23.16
CA PRO A 64 -18.81 -6.45 23.88
C PRO A 64 -18.08 -7.42 24.81
N GLU A 65 -18.69 -8.54 25.20
CA GLU A 65 -18.07 -9.55 26.06
C GLU A 65 -17.08 -10.47 25.36
N ILE A 66 -17.01 -10.43 24.03
CA ILE A 66 -16.10 -11.28 23.27
C ILE A 66 -14.73 -10.61 23.10
N LYS A 67 -13.75 -11.41 22.64
CA LYS A 67 -12.41 -10.91 22.32
C LYS A 67 -12.26 -10.66 20.84
N THR A 68 -11.39 -9.71 20.53
CA THR A 68 -10.91 -9.45 19.17
C THR A 68 -10.08 -10.62 18.64
N SER A 69 -9.86 -10.66 17.33
CA SER A 69 -9.02 -11.68 16.69
C SER A 69 -7.58 -11.68 17.20
N TRP A 70 -7.10 -10.56 17.72
CA TRP A 70 -5.76 -10.44 18.33
C TRP A 70 -5.76 -10.62 19.84
N GLY A 71 -6.90 -10.99 20.44
CA GLY A 71 -7.00 -11.46 21.84
C GLY A 71 -7.33 -10.41 22.88
N GLU A 72 -7.49 -9.13 22.51
CA GLU A 72 -7.89 -8.06 23.43
C GLU A 72 -9.41 -8.09 23.67
N ASN A 73 -9.84 -7.59 24.83
CA ASN A 73 -11.25 -7.46 25.12
C ASN A 73 -11.87 -6.32 24.31
N CYS A 74 -13.12 -6.50 23.90
CA CYS A 74 -13.83 -5.48 23.12
C CYS A 74 -14.11 -4.19 23.92
N ASP A 75 -14.13 -4.23 25.22
CA ASP A 75 -14.35 -3.08 26.11
C ASP A 75 -13.06 -2.35 26.49
N SER A 76 -11.89 -2.88 26.12
CA SER A 76 -10.60 -2.29 26.42
C SER A 76 -10.06 -1.42 25.26
N THR A 77 -9.06 -0.61 25.57
CA THR A 77 -8.25 0.11 24.56
C THR A 77 -7.41 -0.88 23.79
N TRP A 78 -7.52 -0.88 22.48
CA TRP A 78 -6.76 -1.79 21.63
C TRP A 78 -5.35 -1.28 21.35
N SER A 79 -4.39 -2.20 21.33
CA SER A 79 -3.00 -1.91 21.00
C SER A 79 -2.74 -2.02 19.50
N SER A 80 -2.25 -0.94 18.88
CA SER A 80 -1.82 -0.98 17.47
C SER A 80 -0.70 -1.99 17.22
N THR A 81 0.13 -2.27 18.23
CA THR A 81 1.20 -3.27 18.14
C THR A 81 0.62 -4.69 18.00
N LEU A 82 -0.39 -5.05 18.80
CA LEU A 82 -1.02 -6.37 18.72
C LEU A 82 -1.76 -6.57 17.40
N ILE A 83 -2.38 -5.52 16.87
CA ILE A 83 -3.01 -5.55 15.54
C ILE A 83 -1.96 -5.82 14.46
N VAL A 84 -0.84 -5.10 14.49
CA VAL A 84 0.27 -5.28 13.53
C VAL A 84 0.81 -6.70 13.61
N GLU A 85 1.08 -7.24 14.81
CA GLU A 85 1.56 -8.60 15.01
C GLU A 85 0.55 -9.63 14.49
N HIS A 86 -0.75 -9.43 14.76
CA HIS A 86 -1.81 -10.30 14.26
C HIS A 86 -1.85 -10.34 12.73
N VAL A 87 -1.79 -9.18 12.09
CA VAL A 87 -1.79 -9.05 10.62
C VAL A 87 -0.56 -9.74 10.03
N LEU A 88 0.64 -9.48 10.57
CA LEU A 88 1.88 -10.08 10.08
C LEU A 88 1.90 -11.61 10.21
N LYS A 89 1.25 -12.16 11.24
CA LYS A 89 1.21 -13.60 11.51
C LYS A 89 0.16 -14.34 10.69
N ASN A 90 -1.01 -13.72 10.46
CA ASN A 90 -2.18 -14.41 9.93
C ASN A 90 -2.54 -14.02 8.49
N ILE A 91 -1.99 -12.93 7.98
CA ILE A 91 -2.29 -12.44 6.65
C ILE A 91 -0.99 -12.41 5.84
N GLU A 92 -0.92 -13.23 4.79
CA GLU A 92 0.24 -13.25 3.89
C GLU A 92 0.26 -12.00 3.00
N LEU A 93 0.60 -10.87 3.59
CA LEU A 93 0.75 -9.61 2.86
C LEU A 93 2.24 -9.36 2.60
N LYS A 94 2.58 -9.00 1.36
CA LYS A 94 3.95 -8.67 0.96
C LYS A 94 4.02 -7.24 0.45
N ASN A 95 5.04 -6.50 0.88
CA ASN A 95 5.33 -5.19 0.30
C ASN A 95 5.93 -5.37 -1.10
N PRO A 96 5.24 -4.98 -2.19
CA PRO A 96 5.73 -5.18 -3.55
C PRO A 96 6.90 -4.26 -3.92
N TYR A 97 7.22 -3.27 -3.08
CA TYR A 97 8.37 -2.39 -3.26
C TYR A 97 9.61 -2.84 -2.50
N SER A 98 9.45 -3.65 -1.45
CA SER A 98 10.57 -4.08 -0.62
C SER A 98 10.29 -5.42 0.04
N ILE A 99 11.21 -6.37 -0.13
CA ILE A 99 11.15 -7.66 0.57
C ILE A 99 11.62 -7.53 2.03
N LYS A 100 12.42 -6.48 2.33
CA LYS A 100 13.02 -6.29 3.65
C LYS A 100 12.15 -5.46 4.60
N THR A 101 11.26 -4.64 4.06
CA THR A 101 10.40 -3.77 4.86
C THR A 101 9.11 -4.49 5.15
N PRO A 102 8.69 -4.62 6.42
CA PRO A 102 7.40 -5.22 6.75
C PRO A 102 6.28 -4.42 6.10
N LEU A 103 5.21 -5.11 5.70
CA LEU A 103 4.09 -4.47 5.01
C LEU A 103 3.30 -3.54 5.92
N ILE A 104 3.21 -3.86 7.21
CA ILE A 104 2.43 -3.10 8.19
C ILE A 104 3.30 -2.74 9.39
N GLN A 105 3.12 -1.53 9.90
CA GLN A 105 3.84 -1.00 11.06
C GLN A 105 2.93 -0.08 11.88
N THR A 106 3.28 0.09 13.15
CA THR A 106 2.69 1.16 13.97
C THR A 106 3.34 2.50 13.63
N ALA A 107 2.58 3.58 13.72
CA ALA A 107 3.11 4.94 13.57
C ALA A 107 2.44 5.85 14.60
N SER A 108 3.14 6.90 15.02
CA SER A 108 2.57 7.94 15.89
C SER A 108 1.47 8.73 15.17
N ASP A 109 1.64 8.97 13.88
CA ASP A 109 0.64 9.58 13.01
C ASP A 109 0.72 9.01 11.60
N PRO A 110 -0.16 8.05 11.23
CA PRO A 110 -0.19 7.47 9.89
C PRO A 110 -0.46 8.46 8.76
N ARG A 111 -1.07 9.62 9.05
CA ARG A 111 -1.32 10.69 8.05
C ARG A 111 -0.01 11.27 7.53
N ILE A 112 0.95 11.52 8.44
CA ILE A 112 2.28 12.03 8.09
C ILE A 112 3.01 11.02 7.19
N GLN A 113 2.95 9.75 7.54
CA GLN A 113 3.61 8.68 6.79
C GLN A 113 2.96 8.48 5.40
N ALA A 114 1.63 8.46 5.34
CA ALA A 114 0.89 8.29 4.08
C ALA A 114 1.15 9.45 3.11
N GLU A 115 1.23 10.67 3.61
CA GLU A 115 1.49 11.87 2.82
C GLU A 115 2.98 12.06 2.49
N GLY A 116 3.88 11.29 3.10
CA GLY A 116 5.33 11.40 2.87
C GLY A 116 5.94 12.69 3.40
N LYS A 117 5.30 13.36 4.36
CA LYS A 117 5.81 14.60 4.98
C LYS A 117 7.10 14.39 5.76
N ALA A 118 7.40 13.17 6.17
CA ALA A 118 8.63 12.82 6.85
C ALA A 118 9.86 12.72 5.93
N GLY A 119 9.71 13.02 4.64
CA GLY A 119 10.82 12.94 3.67
C GLY A 119 11.27 11.50 3.35
N GLN A 120 10.56 10.52 3.79
CA GLN A 120 10.94 9.10 3.70
C GLN A 120 10.37 8.49 2.42
N SER A 121 11.17 8.48 1.35
CA SER A 121 10.85 7.74 0.13
C SER A 121 10.88 6.21 0.33
N THR A 122 11.32 5.75 1.50
CA THR A 122 11.50 4.34 1.86
C THR A 122 10.22 3.64 2.30
N ASP A 123 9.18 4.39 2.66
CA ASP A 123 7.96 3.84 3.25
C ASP A 123 6.87 3.48 2.24
N LYS A 124 7.20 3.52 0.95
CA LYS A 124 6.25 3.10 -0.09
C LYS A 124 5.77 1.66 0.12
N GLY A 125 4.46 1.50 0.09
CA GLY A 125 3.82 0.21 0.25
C GLY A 125 3.75 -0.30 1.68
N VAL A 126 4.22 0.45 2.67
CA VAL A 126 4.01 0.16 4.08
C VAL A 126 2.67 0.73 4.51
N ILE A 127 1.90 -0.06 5.24
CA ILE A 127 0.64 0.34 5.86
C ILE A 127 0.95 0.75 7.29
N PHE A 128 0.60 1.96 7.66
CA PHE A 128 0.77 2.49 9.00
C PHE A 128 -0.56 2.50 9.73
N VAL A 129 -0.58 1.98 10.96
CA VAL A 129 -1.76 1.92 11.82
C VAL A 129 -1.47 2.61 13.15
N SER A 130 -2.39 3.44 13.58
CA SER A 130 -2.38 4.07 14.91
C SER A 130 -3.79 4.21 15.42
N SER A 131 -3.93 4.21 16.75
CA SER A 131 -5.11 4.72 17.42
C SER A 131 -4.81 6.09 18.02
N THR A 132 -5.73 7.00 17.87
CA THR A 132 -5.75 8.24 18.65
C THR A 132 -6.80 8.08 19.74
N ASP A 133 -6.34 7.90 20.96
CA ASP A 133 -7.22 7.94 22.11
C ASP A 133 -7.61 9.41 22.33
N PHE A 134 -8.80 9.78 21.90
CA PHE A 134 -9.39 11.02 22.38
C PHE A 134 -9.75 10.83 23.84
N ALA A 135 -9.17 11.64 24.73
CA ALA A 135 -9.51 11.70 26.16
C ALA A 135 -10.93 12.23 26.41
N SER A 136 -11.80 12.26 25.41
CA SER A 136 -13.21 12.64 25.49
C SER A 136 -14.09 11.44 25.16
N GLU A 137 -15.27 11.38 25.76
CA GLU A 137 -16.30 10.34 25.73
C GLU A 137 -16.72 9.80 24.34
N ALA A 138 -16.04 10.17 23.26
CA ALA A 138 -16.39 9.92 21.86
C ALA A 138 -15.71 8.70 21.20
N GLY A 139 -15.01 7.86 21.97
CA GLY A 139 -14.39 6.65 21.42
C GLY A 139 -12.97 6.88 20.89
N SER A 140 -12.37 5.83 20.35
CA SER A 140 -11.04 5.87 19.72
C SER A 140 -11.15 5.99 18.20
N GLU A 141 -10.38 6.88 17.60
CA GLU A 141 -10.20 6.94 16.13
C GLU A 141 -9.02 6.04 15.74
N TRP A 142 -9.26 5.13 14.83
CA TRP A 142 -8.22 4.33 14.19
C TRP A 142 -7.86 4.95 12.84
N ILE A 143 -6.58 5.16 12.62
CA ILE A 143 -6.08 5.73 11.38
C ILE A 143 -5.23 4.69 10.69
N VAL A 144 -5.57 4.41 9.44
CA VAL A 144 -4.80 3.53 8.55
C VAL A 144 -4.33 4.35 7.36
N GLY A 145 -3.02 4.44 7.17
CA GLY A 145 -2.43 5.25 6.12
C GLY A 145 -1.35 4.51 5.34
N THR A 146 -1.25 4.73 4.04
CA THR A 146 -0.17 4.17 3.20
C THR A 146 0.17 5.07 2.03
N CYS A 147 1.46 5.10 1.66
CA CYS A 147 1.92 5.68 0.41
C CYS A 147 1.98 4.59 -0.67
N VAL A 148 1.13 4.70 -1.70
CA VAL A 148 1.06 3.70 -2.77
C VAL A 148 2.01 3.99 -3.92
N LYS A 149 2.34 5.28 -4.15
CA LYS A 149 3.23 5.72 -5.24
C LYS A 149 3.91 7.03 -4.87
N SER A 150 5.13 7.25 -5.33
CA SER A 150 5.85 8.53 -5.17
C SER A 150 5.46 9.55 -6.25
N PRO A 151 5.34 10.84 -5.93
CA PRO A 151 5.38 11.40 -4.57
C PRO A 151 4.09 11.13 -3.80
N CYS A 152 4.22 10.74 -2.51
CA CYS A 152 3.09 10.33 -1.68
C CYS A 152 2.06 11.46 -1.45
N VAL A 153 2.53 12.70 -1.45
CA VAL A 153 1.68 13.89 -1.27
C VAL A 153 0.71 14.16 -2.44
N ALA A 154 0.98 13.57 -3.62
CA ALA A 154 0.13 13.79 -4.78
C ALA A 154 -1.20 13.04 -4.63
N ALA A 155 -2.29 13.65 -5.07
CA ALA A 155 -3.63 13.06 -5.02
C ALA A 155 -3.66 11.68 -5.71
N GLY A 156 -4.22 10.69 -5.04
CA GLY A 156 -4.31 9.31 -5.51
C GLY A 156 -3.03 8.48 -5.36
N ASN A 157 -1.94 9.07 -4.82
CA ASN A 157 -0.69 8.36 -4.51
C ASN A 157 -0.61 7.90 -3.05
N ASN A 158 -1.60 8.19 -2.25
CA ASN A 158 -1.77 7.69 -0.89
C ASN A 158 -3.20 7.20 -0.66
N GLU A 159 -3.36 6.35 0.33
CA GLU A 159 -4.64 5.94 0.88
C GLU A 159 -4.63 6.29 2.38
N LEU A 160 -5.70 6.90 2.84
CA LEU A 160 -5.87 7.29 4.24
C LEU A 160 -7.31 7.06 4.64
N VAL A 161 -7.53 6.29 5.70
CA VAL A 161 -8.86 5.99 6.24
C VAL A 161 -8.85 6.21 7.74
N SER A 162 -9.87 6.91 8.23
CA SER A 162 -10.20 7.02 9.65
C SER A 162 -11.41 6.16 9.95
N ILE A 163 -11.31 5.35 11.01
CA ILE A 163 -12.35 4.43 11.47
C ILE A 163 -12.64 4.79 12.92
N TYR A 164 -13.89 5.02 13.24
CA TYR A 164 -14.34 5.39 14.58
C TYR A 164 -14.97 4.16 15.28
N ARG A 165 -14.60 4.00 16.55
CA ARG A 165 -15.11 2.95 17.43
C ARG A 165 -15.92 3.51 18.55
#